data_972ae612866eee112fbef49f001c1c37
#
_entry.id   972ae612866eee112fbef49f001c1c37
#
_cell.length_a   1.000
_cell.length_b   1.000
_cell.length_c   1.000
_cell.angle_alpha   90.00
_cell.angle_beta   90.00
_cell.angle_gamma   90.00
#
_symmetry.space_group_name_H-M   'P 1'
#
loop_
_entity.id
_entity.type
_entity.pdbx_description
1 polymer ?
#
loop_
_entity_poly.entity_id
_entity_poly.type
_entity_poly.pdbx_seq_one_letter_code
_entity_poly.pdbx_strand_id
1 'polypeptide(L)'
;MPMGVDGFSYADLHVPARLRDLHAVFGQGVAAADPPLWREWSAYAASPGAPRPATEVSDLIVRMAPHVSRFVSRLFRIDEATAGAAAGTQALDTLFRFKVDFVRRRVLPTVKGGLKPSLSEADAATVDRLVAAWPGTEREAAVAAAGCALMDREAAAKGGSDAERAAVAADIDALKRWCATFLHDAATRTWVIFRFPEPVEPFALVQIERPCQDQPEVMIGPDGHRRRRDGFGLTDARWDARNVMSDVHYCVLCHERDKDTCTKGIHEKDGKISKNALGIPLAGCPLDEKISEMHLLRKAGDPLGALAIVTVDNPMCPGTGHRICNDCMKACIYQKQEPVNIPQIETGVLTDVLRLPWGVEIYGLLTRWNPLNVKRPYALPYNGKNVLVVGIGPAGYTLAHHLLNEGFGVVAVD
;
A
#
# COMPACT_ATOMS: atom_id res chain seq x y z
N MET A 1 2.05 21.16 26.14
CA MET A 1 2.30 19.77 26.58
C MET A 1 3.69 19.39 26.09
N PRO A 2 4.58 18.85 26.94
CA PRO A 2 5.90 18.39 26.56
C PRO A 2 5.81 17.13 25.68
N MET A 3 6.64 17.07 24.65
CA MET A 3 6.75 15.95 23.73
C MET A 3 7.75 14.89 24.23
N GLY A 4 7.89 13.78 23.54
CA GLY A 4 8.85 12.71 23.86
C GLY A 4 10.29 12.98 23.43
N VAL A 5 10.56 14.18 22.87
CA VAL A 5 11.90 14.69 22.56
C VAL A 5 12.12 15.92 23.43
N ASP A 6 13.21 15.92 24.19
CA ASP A 6 13.52 16.99 25.14
C ASP A 6 13.65 18.35 24.44
N GLY A 7 13.17 19.39 25.13
CA GLY A 7 13.21 20.76 24.62
C GLY A 7 12.13 21.10 23.59
N PHE A 8 11.17 20.18 23.34
CA PHE A 8 10.03 20.41 22.45
C PHE A 8 8.69 20.25 23.17
N SER A 9 7.79 21.15 22.86
CA SER A 9 6.36 21.10 23.21
C SER A 9 5.52 20.94 21.96
N TYR A 10 4.24 20.60 22.13
CA TYR A 10 3.31 20.52 20.99
C TYR A 10 3.21 21.86 20.21
N ALA A 11 3.24 23.00 20.92
CA ALA A 11 3.21 24.32 20.27
C ALA A 11 4.42 24.55 19.34
N ASP A 12 5.58 24.02 19.70
CA ASP A 12 6.80 24.16 18.89
C ASP A 12 6.68 23.53 17.49
N LEU A 13 5.82 22.49 17.35
CA LEU A 13 5.58 21.83 16.07
C LEU A 13 4.84 22.72 15.05
N HIS A 14 4.36 23.89 15.47
CA HIS A 14 3.68 24.88 14.64
C HIS A 14 4.58 26.10 14.30
N VAL A 15 5.81 26.11 14.78
CA VAL A 15 6.75 27.24 14.60
C VAL A 15 7.86 26.83 13.64
N PRO A 16 8.00 27.45 12.44
CA PRO A 16 8.97 27.05 11.44
C PRO A 16 10.43 27.02 11.94
N ALA A 17 10.84 28.00 12.78
CA ALA A 17 12.18 28.00 13.38
C ALA A 17 12.40 26.74 14.24
N ARG A 18 11.37 26.33 15.01
CA ARG A 18 11.44 25.13 15.85
C ARG A 18 11.41 23.85 15.04
N LEU A 19 10.75 23.82 13.87
CA LEU A 19 10.82 22.68 12.94
C LEU A 19 12.24 22.48 12.39
N ARG A 20 12.98 23.56 12.14
CA ARG A 20 14.42 23.51 11.79
C ARG A 20 15.24 22.89 12.93
N ASP A 21 15.00 23.31 14.17
CA ASP A 21 15.69 22.77 15.33
C ASP A 21 15.35 21.26 15.52
N LEU A 22 14.08 20.89 15.32
CA LEU A 22 13.63 19.50 15.34
C LEU A 22 14.36 18.66 14.28
N HIS A 23 14.55 19.20 13.08
CA HIS A 23 15.29 18.55 12.01
C HIS A 23 16.77 18.33 12.39
N ALA A 24 17.40 19.30 13.04
CA ALA A 24 18.77 19.16 13.53
C ALA A 24 18.89 18.05 14.59
N VAL A 25 17.94 17.97 15.55
CA VAL A 25 17.89 16.90 16.57
C VAL A 25 17.66 15.52 15.93
N PHE A 26 16.78 15.44 14.94
CA PHE A 26 16.59 14.22 14.14
C PHE A 26 17.91 13.77 13.50
N GLY A 27 18.60 14.68 12.81
CA GLY A 27 19.88 14.38 12.13
C GLY A 27 20.96 13.90 13.10
N GLN A 28 21.08 14.54 14.27
CA GLN A 28 22.00 14.09 15.34
C GLN A 28 21.68 12.67 15.81
N GLY A 29 20.38 12.37 15.96
CA GLY A 29 19.90 11.04 16.34
C GLY A 29 20.26 9.97 15.32
N VAL A 30 20.07 10.25 14.02
CA VAL A 30 20.44 9.30 12.95
C VAL A 30 21.95 9.15 12.86
N ALA A 31 22.71 10.27 12.96
CA ALA A 31 24.17 10.26 12.94
C ALA A 31 24.77 9.39 14.06
N ALA A 32 24.12 9.37 15.22
CA ALA A 32 24.53 8.53 16.35
C ALA A 32 24.15 7.06 16.18
N ALA A 33 22.96 6.78 15.63
CA ALA A 33 22.43 5.42 15.49
C ALA A 33 22.95 4.68 14.25
N ASP A 34 23.14 5.39 13.13
CA ASP A 34 23.62 4.86 11.85
C ASP A 34 24.51 5.90 11.14
N PRO A 35 25.77 6.04 11.56
CA PRO A 35 26.70 7.01 10.98
C PRO A 35 26.95 6.83 9.47
N PRO A 36 27.02 5.59 8.92
CA PRO A 36 27.15 5.38 7.48
C PRO A 36 25.95 5.94 6.70
N LEU A 37 24.74 5.57 7.09
CA LEU A 37 23.51 6.06 6.45
C LEU A 37 23.41 7.57 6.52
N TRP A 38 23.74 8.18 7.67
CA TRP A 38 23.70 9.64 7.81
C TRP A 38 24.68 10.35 6.86
N ARG A 39 25.87 9.81 6.64
CA ARG A 39 26.82 10.39 5.67
C ARG A 39 26.28 10.32 4.25
N GLU A 40 25.72 9.17 3.84
CA GLU A 40 25.13 9.00 2.52
C GLU A 40 23.93 9.93 2.31
N TRP A 41 23.04 10.01 3.31
CA TRP A 41 21.87 10.88 3.29
C TRP A 41 22.25 12.35 3.22
N SER A 42 23.22 12.81 4.04
CA SER A 42 23.67 14.18 4.05
C SER A 42 24.32 14.59 2.72
N ALA A 43 25.07 13.69 2.10
CA ALA A 43 25.63 13.91 0.76
C ALA A 43 24.55 14.01 -0.33
N TYR A 44 23.49 13.21 -0.21
CA TYR A 44 22.33 13.30 -1.09
C TYR A 44 21.56 14.61 -0.87
N ALA A 45 21.28 14.97 0.37
CA ALA A 45 20.55 16.19 0.73
C ALA A 45 21.31 17.48 0.37
N ALA A 46 22.65 17.46 0.39
CA ALA A 46 23.47 18.60 -0.03
C ALA A 46 23.41 18.87 -1.55
N SER A 47 23.05 17.88 -2.37
CA SER A 47 23.00 18.00 -3.82
C SER A 47 21.83 17.18 -4.40
N PRO A 48 20.56 17.53 -4.09
CA PRO A 48 19.40 16.73 -4.46
C PRO A 48 19.13 16.68 -5.97
N GLY A 49 19.73 17.59 -6.75
CA GLY A 49 19.66 17.61 -8.21
C GLY A 49 20.82 16.90 -8.92
N ALA A 50 21.81 16.38 -8.18
CA ALA A 50 22.90 15.64 -8.78
C ALA A 50 22.40 14.31 -9.38
N PRO A 51 22.82 13.93 -10.60
CA PRO A 51 22.43 12.65 -11.19
C PRO A 51 22.85 11.48 -10.29
N ARG A 52 21.88 10.63 -9.94
CA ARG A 52 22.10 9.39 -9.20
C ARG A 52 21.24 8.29 -9.80
N PRO A 53 21.65 7.01 -9.77
CA PRO A 53 20.79 5.90 -10.11
C PRO A 53 19.51 5.92 -9.27
N ALA A 54 18.36 5.70 -9.90
CA ALA A 54 17.07 5.71 -9.19
C ALA A 54 17.01 4.67 -8.07
N THR A 55 17.64 3.50 -8.28
CA THR A 55 17.76 2.43 -7.29
C THR A 55 18.54 2.82 -6.04
N GLU A 56 19.62 3.63 -6.20
CA GLU A 56 20.37 4.15 -5.04
C GLU A 56 19.54 5.12 -4.21
N VAL A 57 18.80 6.02 -4.88
CA VAL A 57 17.90 6.96 -4.19
C VAL A 57 16.78 6.22 -3.48
N SER A 58 16.19 5.22 -4.14
CA SER A 58 15.15 4.34 -3.57
C SER A 58 15.65 3.63 -2.31
N ASP A 59 16.80 2.96 -2.40
CA ASP A 59 17.42 2.25 -1.27
C ASP A 59 17.69 3.21 -0.10
N LEU A 60 18.20 4.40 -0.39
CA LEU A 60 18.50 5.41 0.62
C LEU A 60 17.23 5.89 1.34
N ILE A 61 16.13 6.12 0.60
CA ILE A 61 14.84 6.51 1.16
C ILE A 61 14.28 5.39 2.04
N VAL A 62 14.29 4.14 1.57
CA VAL A 62 13.78 2.97 2.30
C VAL A 62 14.56 2.74 3.60
N ARG A 63 15.88 2.94 3.60
CA ARG A 63 16.70 2.85 4.82
C ARG A 63 16.48 4.02 5.78
N MET A 64 16.21 5.23 5.27
CA MET A 64 16.01 6.42 6.11
C MET A 64 14.59 6.47 6.72
N ALA A 65 13.56 6.02 6.03
CA ALA A 65 12.18 6.10 6.48
C ALA A 65 11.92 5.48 7.88
N PRO A 66 12.50 4.31 8.24
CA PRO A 66 12.37 3.76 9.59
C PRO A 66 12.98 4.64 10.70
N HIS A 67 13.98 5.47 10.39
CA HIS A 67 14.50 6.45 11.35
C HIS A 67 13.51 7.59 11.57
N VAL A 68 12.83 8.05 10.51
CA VAL A 68 11.74 9.02 10.64
C VAL A 68 10.61 8.44 11.47
N SER A 69 10.20 7.22 11.19
CA SER A 69 9.16 6.50 11.92
C SER A 69 9.46 6.42 13.42
N ARG A 70 10.64 5.91 13.79
CA ARG A 70 11.07 5.82 15.21
C ARG A 70 11.14 7.19 15.88
N PHE A 71 11.61 8.21 15.18
CA PHE A 71 11.70 9.56 15.72
C PHE A 71 10.31 10.14 15.99
N VAL A 72 9.38 10.03 15.03
CA VAL A 72 7.99 10.49 15.17
C VAL A 72 7.27 9.72 16.27
N SER A 73 7.43 8.39 16.32
CA SER A 73 6.87 7.54 17.37
C SER A 73 7.30 8.02 18.77
N ARG A 74 8.61 8.20 18.97
CA ARG A 74 9.15 8.74 20.22
C ARG A 74 8.66 10.16 20.50
N LEU A 75 8.63 11.04 19.49
CA LEU A 75 8.18 12.43 19.63
C LEU A 75 6.76 12.50 20.21
N PHE A 76 5.85 11.67 19.70
CA PHE A 76 4.46 11.60 20.15
C PHE A 76 4.21 10.59 21.28
N ARG A 77 5.24 9.84 21.73
CA ARG A 77 5.15 8.79 22.78
C ARG A 77 4.14 7.70 22.42
N ILE A 78 4.20 7.19 21.21
CA ILE A 78 3.29 6.18 20.68
C ILE A 78 4.01 4.88 20.28
N ASP A 79 5.17 4.60 20.86
CA ASP A 79 6.02 3.45 20.52
C ASP A 79 5.26 2.11 20.63
N GLU A 80 4.42 1.97 21.66
CA GLU A 80 3.59 0.77 21.85
C GLU A 80 2.53 0.64 20.76
N ALA A 81 1.87 1.75 20.38
CA ALA A 81 0.85 1.74 19.33
C ALA A 81 1.45 1.41 17.96
N THR A 82 2.63 1.94 17.65
CA THR A 82 3.35 1.62 16.40
C THR A 82 3.83 0.18 16.37
N ALA A 83 4.33 -0.35 17.49
CA ALA A 83 4.68 -1.76 17.61
C ALA A 83 3.45 -2.67 17.43
N GLY A 84 2.30 -2.29 18.00
CA GLY A 84 1.02 -2.98 17.80
C GLY A 84 0.57 -2.99 16.34
N ALA A 85 0.72 -1.88 15.63
CA ALA A 85 0.40 -1.77 14.20
C ALA A 85 1.31 -2.69 13.35
N ALA A 86 2.61 -2.73 13.66
CA ALA A 86 3.57 -3.62 13.01
C ALA A 86 3.21 -5.10 13.24
N ALA A 87 2.92 -5.47 14.48
CA ALA A 87 2.49 -6.83 14.83
C ALA A 87 1.19 -7.23 14.10
N GLY A 88 0.21 -6.30 14.01
CA GLY A 88 -1.03 -6.50 13.27
C GLY A 88 -0.78 -6.75 11.77
N THR A 89 0.18 -6.07 11.15
CA THR A 89 0.57 -6.32 9.75
C THR A 89 1.24 -7.68 9.60
N GLN A 90 2.20 -8.01 10.47
CA GLN A 90 2.90 -9.31 10.45
C GLN A 90 1.96 -10.49 10.66
N ALA A 91 0.90 -10.33 11.45
CA ALA A 91 -0.12 -11.36 11.63
C ALA A 91 -0.82 -11.73 10.32
N LEU A 92 -0.83 -10.84 9.32
CA LEU A 92 -1.38 -11.11 7.99
C LEU A 92 -0.43 -11.88 7.08
N ASP A 93 0.87 -11.97 7.39
CA ASP A 93 1.88 -12.62 6.53
C ASP A 93 1.54 -14.09 6.27
N THR A 94 0.94 -14.76 7.26
CA THR A 94 0.49 -16.15 7.12
C THR A 94 -0.55 -16.32 6.01
N LEU A 95 -1.51 -15.37 5.91
CA LEU A 95 -2.52 -15.37 4.83
C LEU A 95 -1.86 -15.28 3.45
N PHE A 96 -0.91 -14.35 3.31
CA PHE A 96 -0.26 -14.10 2.03
C PHE A 96 0.79 -15.15 1.66
N ARG A 97 1.49 -15.73 2.65
CA ARG A 97 2.34 -16.91 2.45
C ARG A 97 1.50 -18.08 1.91
N PHE A 98 0.37 -18.39 2.55
CA PHE A 98 -0.54 -19.44 2.09
C PHE A 98 -1.10 -19.15 0.70
N LYS A 99 -1.58 -17.91 0.47
CA LYS A 99 -2.08 -17.48 -0.83
C LYS A 99 -1.07 -17.71 -1.96
N VAL A 100 0.18 -17.30 -1.75
CA VAL A 100 1.22 -17.35 -2.80
C VAL A 100 1.79 -18.75 -2.93
N ASP A 101 2.22 -19.37 -1.83
CA ASP A 101 3.00 -20.61 -1.87
C ASP A 101 2.12 -21.85 -2.02
N PHE A 102 0.87 -21.79 -1.54
CA PHE A 102 -0.06 -22.90 -1.67
C PHE A 102 -1.11 -22.67 -2.75
N VAL A 103 -1.97 -21.66 -2.59
CA VAL A 103 -3.12 -21.51 -3.51
C VAL A 103 -2.64 -21.16 -4.93
N ARG A 104 -1.81 -20.14 -5.08
CA ARG A 104 -1.33 -19.69 -6.40
C ARG A 104 -0.45 -20.74 -7.09
N ARG A 105 0.48 -21.37 -6.34
CA ARG A 105 1.48 -22.27 -6.91
C ARG A 105 0.99 -23.69 -7.09
N ARG A 106 0.05 -24.16 -6.24
CA ARG A 106 -0.34 -25.58 -6.20
C ARG A 106 -1.82 -25.81 -6.57
N VAL A 107 -2.74 -24.88 -6.23
CA VAL A 107 -4.17 -25.04 -6.52
C VAL A 107 -4.53 -24.50 -7.90
N LEU A 108 -4.22 -23.23 -8.19
CA LEU A 108 -4.59 -22.59 -9.46
C LEU A 108 -4.12 -23.36 -10.72
N PRO A 109 -2.90 -23.92 -10.78
CA PRO A 109 -2.47 -24.70 -11.96
C PRO A 109 -3.32 -25.98 -12.14
N THR A 110 -3.72 -26.63 -11.07
CA THR A 110 -4.54 -27.85 -11.15
C THR A 110 -5.96 -27.54 -11.63
N VAL A 111 -6.57 -26.44 -11.16
CA VAL A 111 -7.88 -25.98 -11.62
C VAL A 111 -7.82 -25.57 -13.10
N LYS A 112 -6.82 -24.83 -13.52
CA LYS A 112 -6.59 -24.46 -14.93
C LYS A 112 -6.30 -25.67 -15.82
N GLY A 113 -5.70 -26.72 -15.26
CA GLY A 113 -5.45 -28.00 -15.94
C GLY A 113 -6.71 -28.88 -16.09
N GLY A 114 -7.88 -28.37 -15.73
CA GLY A 114 -9.17 -29.06 -15.93
C GLY A 114 -9.61 -29.96 -14.76
N LEU A 115 -8.94 -29.87 -13.60
CA LEU A 115 -9.42 -30.55 -12.39
C LEU A 115 -10.79 -29.96 -12.03
N LYS A 116 -11.85 -30.77 -12.16
CA LYS A 116 -13.17 -30.39 -11.63
C LYS A 116 -13.12 -30.51 -10.10
N PRO A 117 -13.45 -29.45 -9.38
CA PRO A 117 -13.50 -29.51 -7.92
C PRO A 117 -14.48 -30.61 -7.48
N SER A 118 -13.98 -31.56 -6.73
CA SER A 118 -14.79 -32.62 -6.11
C SER A 118 -14.26 -32.81 -4.69
N LEU A 119 -15.05 -32.39 -3.71
CA LEU A 119 -14.74 -32.50 -2.30
C LEU A 119 -15.41 -33.72 -1.72
N SER A 120 -14.65 -34.71 -1.28
CA SER A 120 -15.18 -35.83 -0.50
C SER A 120 -15.41 -35.44 0.97
N GLU A 121 -16.28 -36.18 1.66
CA GLU A 121 -16.46 -36.01 3.12
C GLU A 121 -15.14 -36.23 3.88
N ALA A 122 -14.31 -37.17 3.43
CA ALA A 122 -13.02 -37.45 4.01
C ALA A 122 -12.05 -36.27 3.87
N ASP A 123 -12.03 -35.57 2.71
CA ASP A 123 -11.22 -34.37 2.51
C ASP A 123 -11.68 -33.21 3.41
N ALA A 124 -13.00 -33.01 3.51
CA ALA A 124 -13.60 -32.01 4.39
C ALA A 124 -13.21 -32.27 5.85
N ALA A 125 -13.36 -33.48 6.32
CA ALA A 125 -13.00 -33.91 7.67
C ALA A 125 -11.48 -33.73 7.94
N THR A 126 -10.65 -33.98 6.93
CA THR A 126 -9.19 -33.75 7.03
C THR A 126 -8.88 -32.27 7.22
N VAL A 127 -9.50 -31.38 6.43
CA VAL A 127 -9.29 -29.93 6.58
C VAL A 127 -9.83 -29.44 7.93
N ASP A 128 -11.00 -29.91 8.38
CA ASP A 128 -11.55 -29.54 9.68
C ASP A 128 -10.61 -29.97 10.83
N ARG A 129 -10.04 -31.18 10.76
CA ARG A 129 -9.01 -31.65 11.70
C ARG A 129 -7.76 -30.75 11.69
N LEU A 130 -7.29 -30.35 10.51
CA LEU A 130 -6.11 -29.46 10.39
C LEU A 130 -6.41 -28.08 10.99
N VAL A 131 -7.58 -27.53 10.72
CA VAL A 131 -8.00 -26.19 11.21
C VAL A 131 -8.27 -26.20 12.72
N ALA A 132 -8.69 -27.31 13.30
CA ALA A 132 -8.97 -27.44 14.74
C ALA A 132 -7.76 -27.12 15.64
N ALA A 133 -6.53 -27.10 15.11
CA ALA A 133 -5.34 -26.67 15.84
C ALA A 133 -5.30 -25.15 16.13
N TRP A 134 -6.21 -24.34 15.53
CA TRP A 134 -6.30 -22.88 15.73
C TRP A 134 -7.68 -22.49 16.27
N PRO A 135 -8.03 -22.85 17.50
CA PRO A 135 -9.32 -22.54 18.09
C PRO A 135 -9.48 -21.03 18.30
N GLY A 136 -10.68 -20.50 18.07
CA GLY A 136 -10.99 -19.08 18.22
C GLY A 136 -10.44 -18.17 17.11
N THR A 137 -9.70 -18.72 16.14
CA THR A 137 -9.23 -17.99 14.97
C THR A 137 -10.32 -17.97 13.89
N GLU A 138 -10.46 -16.86 13.20
CA GLU A 138 -11.35 -16.75 12.04
C GLU A 138 -11.02 -17.80 10.98
N ARG A 139 -12.04 -18.34 10.29
CA ARG A 139 -11.91 -19.51 9.41
C ARG A 139 -10.84 -19.31 8.29
N GLU A 140 -10.81 -18.16 7.64
CA GLU A 140 -9.81 -17.88 6.61
C GLU A 140 -8.38 -17.95 7.17
N ALA A 141 -8.16 -17.27 8.30
CA ALA A 141 -6.84 -17.25 8.95
C ALA A 141 -6.44 -18.62 9.48
N ALA A 142 -7.39 -19.39 10.01
CA ALA A 142 -7.16 -20.75 10.50
C ALA A 142 -6.78 -21.70 9.35
N VAL A 143 -7.45 -21.61 8.20
CA VAL A 143 -7.11 -22.40 6.99
C VAL A 143 -5.70 -22.02 6.50
N ALA A 144 -5.38 -20.73 6.45
CA ALA A 144 -4.05 -20.28 6.04
C ALA A 144 -2.96 -20.76 6.99
N ALA A 145 -3.18 -20.70 8.30
CA ALA A 145 -2.24 -21.17 9.31
C ALA A 145 -2.04 -22.69 9.22
N ALA A 146 -3.13 -23.46 9.08
CA ALA A 146 -3.08 -24.90 8.88
C ALA A 146 -2.29 -25.27 7.62
N GLY A 147 -2.53 -24.56 6.52
CA GLY A 147 -1.83 -24.78 5.26
C GLY A 147 -0.33 -24.42 5.33
N CYS A 148 0.02 -23.34 6.01
CA CYS A 148 1.42 -22.98 6.25
C CYS A 148 2.14 -24.03 7.10
N ALA A 149 1.52 -24.46 8.20
CA ALA A 149 2.06 -25.51 9.05
C ALA A 149 2.24 -26.85 8.30
N LEU A 150 1.29 -27.16 7.39
CA LEU A 150 1.37 -28.35 6.57
C LEU A 150 2.51 -28.27 5.54
N MET A 151 2.75 -27.11 4.92
CA MET A 151 3.92 -26.88 4.06
C MET A 151 5.25 -27.03 4.83
N ASP A 152 5.30 -26.54 6.06
CA ASP A 152 6.48 -26.68 6.92
C ASP A 152 6.73 -28.14 7.32
N ARG A 153 5.65 -28.90 7.61
CA ARG A 153 5.72 -30.35 7.85
C ARG A 153 6.21 -31.11 6.60
N GLU A 154 5.73 -30.73 5.41
CA GLU A 154 6.21 -31.31 4.14
C GLU A 154 7.70 -31.09 3.95
N ALA A 155 8.19 -29.87 4.24
CA ALA A 155 9.60 -29.56 4.15
C ALA A 155 10.45 -30.38 5.14
N ALA A 156 9.97 -30.55 6.37
CA ALA A 156 10.62 -31.36 7.41
C ALA A 156 10.59 -32.87 7.07
N ALA A 157 9.49 -33.36 6.52
CA ALA A 157 9.33 -34.77 6.17
C ALA A 157 10.24 -35.26 5.03
N LYS A 158 10.95 -34.38 4.32
CA LYS A 158 11.92 -34.78 3.27
C LYS A 158 13.01 -35.72 3.76
N GLY A 159 13.41 -35.60 5.04
CA GLY A 159 14.35 -36.49 5.71
C GLY A 159 13.71 -37.63 6.51
N GLY A 160 12.36 -37.71 6.52
CA GLY A 160 11.60 -38.67 7.32
C GLY A 160 11.33 -40.00 6.60
N SER A 161 10.51 -40.84 7.25
CA SER A 161 10.07 -42.13 6.72
C SER A 161 9.11 -41.99 5.53
N ASP A 162 8.99 -43.05 4.71
CA ASP A 162 8.04 -43.08 3.61
C ASP A 162 6.58 -42.92 4.09
N ALA A 163 6.25 -43.49 5.24
CA ALA A 163 4.92 -43.38 5.85
C ALA A 163 4.60 -41.93 6.25
N GLU A 164 5.54 -41.21 6.83
CA GLU A 164 5.37 -39.77 7.19
C GLU A 164 5.19 -38.91 5.93
N ARG A 165 6.02 -39.16 4.89
CA ARG A 165 5.87 -38.42 3.62
C ARG A 165 4.52 -38.67 2.96
N ALA A 166 4.05 -39.93 2.96
CA ALA A 166 2.75 -40.30 2.39
C ALA A 166 1.57 -39.64 3.18
N ALA A 167 1.66 -39.63 4.51
CA ALA A 167 0.63 -39.01 5.33
C ALA A 167 0.53 -37.50 5.09
N VAL A 168 1.68 -36.79 5.03
CA VAL A 168 1.70 -35.35 4.75
C VAL A 168 1.21 -35.05 3.32
N ALA A 169 1.57 -35.87 2.34
CA ALA A 169 1.10 -35.72 0.95
C ALA A 169 -0.41 -35.89 0.86
N ALA A 170 -0.99 -36.84 1.59
CA ALA A 170 -2.45 -37.03 1.63
C ALA A 170 -3.18 -35.80 2.23
N ASP A 171 -2.66 -35.24 3.34
CA ASP A 171 -3.20 -34.02 3.93
C ASP A 171 -3.11 -32.82 2.95
N ILE A 172 -1.98 -32.67 2.24
CA ILE A 172 -1.81 -31.65 1.20
C ILE A 172 -2.80 -31.80 0.06
N ASP A 173 -3.01 -33.02 -0.43
CA ASP A 173 -3.94 -33.26 -1.54
C ASP A 173 -5.41 -33.03 -1.11
N ALA A 174 -5.78 -33.37 0.13
CA ALA A 174 -7.08 -33.02 0.69
C ALA A 174 -7.27 -31.49 0.75
N LEU A 175 -6.28 -30.76 1.27
CA LEU A 175 -6.32 -29.29 1.34
C LEU A 175 -6.37 -28.64 -0.05
N LYS A 176 -5.65 -29.19 -1.04
CA LYS A 176 -5.72 -28.73 -2.45
C LYS A 176 -7.11 -28.89 -3.04
N ARG A 177 -7.75 -30.06 -2.86
CA ARG A 177 -9.13 -30.29 -3.34
C ARG A 177 -10.13 -29.39 -2.64
N TRP A 178 -9.97 -29.20 -1.33
CA TRP A 178 -10.78 -28.26 -0.57
C TRP A 178 -10.65 -26.83 -1.11
N CYS A 179 -9.43 -26.32 -1.25
CA CYS A 179 -9.18 -24.97 -1.80
C CYS A 179 -9.73 -24.85 -3.23
N ALA A 180 -9.58 -25.87 -4.08
CA ALA A 180 -10.11 -25.85 -5.45
C ALA A 180 -11.63 -25.75 -5.48
N THR A 181 -12.32 -26.39 -4.54
CA THR A 181 -13.79 -26.32 -4.40
C THR A 181 -14.25 -24.95 -3.97
N PHE A 182 -13.58 -24.34 -2.99
CA PHE A 182 -13.97 -23.05 -2.42
C PHE A 182 -13.38 -21.83 -3.13
N LEU A 183 -12.51 -22.01 -4.12
CA LEU A 183 -11.83 -20.93 -4.84
C LEU A 183 -12.78 -19.89 -5.48
N HIS A 184 -13.97 -20.35 -5.92
CA HIS A 184 -14.99 -19.50 -6.56
C HIS A 184 -16.35 -19.63 -5.86
N ASP A 185 -16.38 -20.14 -4.63
CA ASP A 185 -17.60 -20.28 -3.86
C ASP A 185 -18.08 -18.94 -3.30
N ALA A 186 -19.40 -18.74 -3.28
CA ALA A 186 -20.02 -17.52 -2.77
C ALA A 186 -19.70 -17.25 -1.30
N ALA A 187 -19.54 -18.28 -0.48
CA ALA A 187 -19.22 -18.15 0.94
C ALA A 187 -17.79 -17.67 1.21
N THR A 188 -16.88 -17.87 0.27
CA THR A 188 -15.46 -17.50 0.40
C THR A 188 -15.03 -16.38 -0.54
N ARG A 189 -15.95 -15.77 -1.28
CA ARG A 189 -15.61 -14.73 -2.26
C ARG A 189 -14.97 -13.47 -1.64
N THR A 190 -15.14 -13.26 -0.33
CA THR A 190 -14.52 -12.17 0.43
C THR A 190 -13.14 -12.52 0.97
N TRP A 191 -12.73 -13.78 0.86
CA TRP A 191 -11.45 -14.25 1.37
C TRP A 191 -10.30 -13.80 0.48
N VAL A 192 -9.32 -13.13 1.07
CA VAL A 192 -8.16 -12.62 0.32
C VAL A 192 -7.25 -13.73 -0.18
N ILE A 193 -7.24 -14.90 0.47
CA ILE A 193 -6.45 -16.06 0.03
C ILE A 193 -6.92 -16.62 -1.32
N PHE A 194 -8.17 -16.38 -1.70
CA PHE A 194 -8.76 -16.80 -2.97
C PHE A 194 -8.97 -15.67 -3.98
N ARG A 195 -8.69 -14.43 -3.58
CA ARG A 195 -8.78 -13.27 -4.47
C ARG A 195 -7.52 -13.17 -5.35
N PHE A 196 -7.67 -13.40 -6.62
CA PHE A 196 -6.63 -13.25 -7.63
C PHE A 196 -7.06 -12.23 -8.67
N PRO A 197 -6.09 -11.50 -9.30
CA PRO A 197 -6.42 -10.54 -10.34
C PRO A 197 -7.10 -11.22 -11.53
N GLU A 198 -8.18 -10.61 -12.00
CA GLU A 198 -8.92 -11.07 -13.15
C GLU A 198 -8.33 -10.48 -14.45
N PRO A 199 -8.49 -11.17 -15.60
CA PRO A 199 -8.17 -10.59 -16.91
C PRO A 199 -8.99 -9.33 -17.15
N VAL A 200 -8.35 -8.32 -17.74
CA VAL A 200 -9.02 -7.06 -18.11
C VAL A 200 -9.20 -7.02 -19.62
N GLU A 201 -10.45 -6.79 -20.06
CA GLU A 201 -10.77 -6.51 -21.46
C GLU A 201 -10.87 -4.99 -21.65
N PRO A 202 -9.91 -4.34 -22.34
CA PRO A 202 -9.85 -2.88 -22.42
C PRO A 202 -11.08 -2.24 -23.07
N PHE A 203 -11.79 -2.95 -23.96
CA PHE A 203 -12.98 -2.46 -24.63
C PHE A 203 -14.30 -2.79 -23.91
N ALA A 204 -14.23 -3.54 -22.79
CA ALA A 204 -15.37 -3.94 -21.99
C ALA A 204 -15.15 -3.72 -20.49
N LEU A 205 -14.49 -2.62 -20.10
CA LEU A 205 -14.19 -2.28 -18.71
C LEU A 205 -15.43 -2.02 -17.86
N VAL A 206 -16.51 -1.57 -18.46
CA VAL A 206 -17.79 -1.31 -17.80
C VAL A 206 -18.82 -2.27 -18.35
N GLN A 207 -19.39 -3.10 -17.50
CA GLN A 207 -20.53 -3.92 -17.88
C GLN A 207 -21.75 -3.03 -18.04
N ILE A 208 -22.37 -3.07 -19.22
CA ILE A 208 -23.58 -2.34 -19.53
C ILE A 208 -24.65 -3.28 -20.05
N GLU A 209 -25.88 -3.04 -19.65
CA GLU A 209 -27.08 -3.66 -20.20
C GLU A 209 -27.86 -2.65 -21.02
N ARG A 210 -28.48 -3.11 -22.09
CA ARG A 210 -29.38 -2.31 -22.94
C ARG A 210 -30.79 -2.87 -22.84
N PRO A 211 -31.58 -2.43 -21.83
CA PRO A 211 -32.85 -3.05 -21.51
C PRO A 211 -33.95 -2.77 -22.57
N CYS A 212 -33.77 -1.73 -23.37
CA CYS A 212 -34.76 -1.28 -24.36
C CYS A 212 -34.20 -1.45 -25.79
N GLN A 213 -34.77 -2.35 -26.58
CA GLN A 213 -34.34 -2.56 -27.97
C GLN A 213 -34.64 -1.33 -28.87
N ASP A 214 -35.74 -0.64 -28.59
CA ASP A 214 -36.14 0.55 -29.34
C ASP A 214 -35.39 1.83 -28.92
N GLN A 215 -34.59 1.77 -27.85
CA GLN A 215 -33.81 2.87 -27.31
C GLN A 215 -32.39 2.39 -26.97
N PRO A 216 -31.56 2.08 -27.97
CA PRO A 216 -30.23 1.49 -27.74
C PRO A 216 -29.23 2.41 -26.99
N GLU A 217 -29.55 3.71 -26.93
CA GLU A 217 -28.81 4.70 -26.14
C GLU A 217 -29.05 4.58 -24.63
N VAL A 218 -30.16 3.93 -24.22
CA VAL A 218 -30.43 3.66 -22.80
C VAL A 218 -29.53 2.53 -22.32
N MET A 219 -28.55 2.89 -21.51
CA MET A 219 -27.58 1.99 -20.92
C MET A 219 -27.70 1.98 -19.40
N ILE A 220 -27.75 0.82 -18.82
CA ILE A 220 -27.76 0.64 -17.36
C ILE A 220 -26.64 -0.32 -16.93
N GLY A 221 -26.07 -0.06 -15.77
CA GLY A 221 -25.17 -1.03 -15.14
C GLY A 221 -25.94 -2.18 -14.49
N PRO A 222 -25.27 -3.32 -14.23
CA PRO A 222 -25.86 -4.44 -13.51
C PRO A 222 -26.43 -4.02 -12.16
N ASP A 223 -27.52 -4.63 -11.73
CA ASP A 223 -28.21 -4.29 -10.47
C ASP A 223 -27.27 -4.29 -9.26
N GLY A 224 -26.35 -5.24 -9.18
CA GLY A 224 -25.37 -5.33 -8.11
C GLY A 224 -24.35 -4.20 -8.05
N HIS A 225 -24.22 -3.43 -9.13
CA HIS A 225 -23.32 -2.28 -9.21
C HIS A 225 -24.06 -0.94 -9.05
N ARG A 226 -25.39 -0.96 -9.05
CA ARG A 226 -26.19 0.23 -8.82
C ARG A 226 -26.24 0.57 -7.35
N ARG A 227 -25.86 1.79 -6.99
CA ARG A 227 -25.90 2.28 -5.61
C ARG A 227 -26.89 3.41 -5.51
N ARG A 228 -27.81 3.30 -4.55
CA ARG A 228 -28.67 4.42 -4.18
C ARG A 228 -27.91 5.31 -3.21
N ARG A 229 -27.90 6.60 -3.45
CA ARG A 229 -27.36 7.57 -2.52
C ARG A 229 -28.44 7.93 -1.51
N ASP A 230 -28.31 7.43 -0.31
CA ASP A 230 -29.20 7.62 0.82
C ASP A 230 -28.44 8.28 1.97
N GLY A 231 -28.44 9.61 2.01
CA GLY A 231 -27.73 10.39 3.01
C GLY A 231 -26.23 10.58 2.74
N PHE A 232 -25.43 10.67 3.79
CA PHE A 232 -24.00 11.02 3.75
C PHE A 232 -23.06 9.82 3.89
N GLY A 233 -23.56 8.63 3.77
CA GLY A 233 -22.74 7.41 3.78
C GLY A 233 -21.74 7.38 2.62
N LEU A 234 -20.58 6.78 2.84
CA LEU A 234 -19.58 6.58 1.79
C LEU A 234 -20.14 5.61 0.73
N THR A 235 -20.21 6.08 -0.52
CA THR A 235 -20.60 5.25 -1.66
C THR A 235 -19.45 4.41 -2.21
N ASP A 236 -18.22 4.76 -1.86
CA ASP A 236 -17.00 4.06 -2.19
C ASP A 236 -16.20 3.81 -0.90
N ALA A 237 -16.29 2.59 -0.38
CA ALA A 237 -15.64 2.22 0.86
C ALA A 237 -14.12 2.06 0.65
N ARG A 238 -13.35 2.53 1.62
CA ARG A 238 -11.91 2.23 1.69
C ARG A 238 -11.71 0.73 1.93
N TRP A 239 -10.66 0.20 1.37
CA TRP A 239 -10.27 -1.16 1.64
C TRP A 239 -9.83 -1.34 3.10
N ASP A 240 -10.11 -2.52 3.64
CA ASP A 240 -9.56 -2.94 4.91
C ASP A 240 -8.08 -3.35 4.79
N ALA A 241 -7.43 -3.60 5.92
CA ALA A 241 -6.02 -3.95 5.96
C ALA A 241 -5.69 -5.23 5.14
N ARG A 242 -6.58 -6.23 5.11
CA ARG A 242 -6.37 -7.47 4.35
C ARG A 242 -6.38 -7.21 2.84
N ASN A 243 -7.34 -6.45 2.36
CA ASN A 243 -7.44 -6.09 0.94
C ASN A 243 -6.26 -5.23 0.51
N VAL A 244 -5.88 -4.22 1.31
CA VAL A 244 -4.68 -3.41 1.07
C VAL A 244 -3.44 -4.27 0.99
N MET A 245 -3.20 -5.13 1.98
CA MET A 245 -2.02 -6.01 2.00
C MET A 245 -2.05 -7.07 0.88
N SER A 246 -3.23 -7.49 0.43
CA SER A 246 -3.34 -8.38 -0.74
C SER A 246 -2.72 -7.75 -1.98
N ASP A 247 -2.95 -6.46 -2.22
CA ASP A 247 -2.39 -5.75 -3.36
C ASP A 247 -0.92 -5.38 -3.15
N VAL A 248 -0.51 -5.06 -1.92
CA VAL A 248 0.91 -4.89 -1.58
C VAL A 248 1.71 -6.17 -1.88
N HIS A 249 1.18 -7.34 -1.52
CA HIS A 249 1.82 -8.64 -1.84
C HIS A 249 1.69 -9.05 -3.32
N TYR A 250 0.72 -8.48 -4.04
CA TYR A 250 0.58 -8.67 -5.48
C TYR A 250 1.59 -7.83 -6.27
N CYS A 251 1.98 -6.67 -5.77
CA CYS A 251 3.00 -5.81 -6.36
C CYS A 251 4.34 -6.55 -6.49
N VAL A 252 4.99 -6.44 -7.65
CA VAL A 252 6.30 -7.05 -7.92
C VAL A 252 7.46 -6.10 -7.62
N LEU A 253 7.20 -4.92 -7.05
CA LEU A 253 8.20 -3.92 -6.71
C LEU A 253 9.14 -3.63 -7.91
N CYS A 254 8.59 -3.01 -8.95
CA CYS A 254 9.26 -2.83 -10.24
C CYS A 254 10.59 -2.07 -10.16
N HIS A 255 10.75 -1.18 -9.16
CA HIS A 255 11.98 -0.41 -8.95
C HIS A 255 13.21 -1.31 -8.72
N GLU A 256 13.04 -2.49 -8.09
CA GLU A 256 14.12 -3.49 -7.93
C GLU A 256 14.63 -4.04 -9.28
N ARG A 257 13.92 -3.74 -10.35
CA ARG A 257 14.21 -4.18 -11.72
C ARG A 257 14.46 -3.03 -12.68
N ASP A 258 14.78 -1.85 -12.16
CA ASP A 258 14.98 -0.61 -12.94
C ASP A 258 13.79 -0.24 -13.86
N LYS A 259 12.56 -0.57 -13.48
CA LYS A 259 11.42 -0.31 -14.35
C LYS A 259 10.40 0.67 -13.81
N ASP A 260 10.22 0.76 -12.56
CA ASP A 260 9.32 1.67 -11.82
C ASP A 260 8.16 2.29 -12.65
N THR A 261 7.43 1.43 -13.34
CA THR A 261 6.49 1.86 -14.39
C THR A 261 5.31 2.65 -13.85
N CYS A 262 4.85 2.33 -12.63
CA CYS A 262 3.77 3.05 -11.99
C CYS A 262 4.14 4.51 -11.67
N THR A 263 5.41 4.79 -11.41
CA THR A 263 5.94 6.15 -11.17
C THR A 263 6.35 6.83 -12.48
N LYS A 264 7.17 6.15 -13.31
CA LYS A 264 7.82 6.75 -14.49
C LYS A 264 7.12 6.49 -15.82
N GLY A 265 6.11 5.65 -15.83
CA GLY A 265 5.42 5.23 -17.04
C GLY A 265 6.06 4.05 -17.76
N ILE A 266 5.34 3.55 -18.77
CA ILE A 266 5.81 2.49 -19.66
C ILE A 266 6.36 3.12 -20.93
N HIS A 267 7.61 2.80 -21.26
CA HIS A 267 8.31 3.37 -22.41
C HIS A 267 8.52 2.34 -23.53
N GLU A 268 8.42 2.81 -24.75
CA GLU A 268 8.87 2.09 -25.95
C GLU A 268 10.40 2.05 -26.00
N LYS A 269 10.94 1.24 -26.93
CA LYS A 269 12.40 1.13 -27.13
C LYS A 269 13.07 2.45 -27.54
N ASP A 270 12.32 3.36 -28.15
CA ASP A 270 12.78 4.69 -28.58
C ASP A 270 12.63 5.76 -27.48
N GLY A 271 12.21 5.36 -26.26
CA GLY A 271 12.03 6.24 -25.10
C GLY A 271 10.70 6.98 -25.04
N LYS A 272 9.82 6.82 -26.05
CA LYS A 272 8.48 7.43 -26.00
C LYS A 272 7.57 6.69 -25.03
N ILE A 273 6.61 7.43 -24.46
CA ILE A 273 5.56 6.85 -23.62
C ILE A 273 4.67 5.92 -24.46
N SER A 274 4.57 4.67 -24.03
CA SER A 274 3.65 3.69 -24.62
C SER A 274 2.19 4.10 -24.43
N LYS A 275 1.32 3.60 -25.29
CA LYS A 275 -0.12 3.78 -25.17
C LYS A 275 -0.80 2.43 -24.96
N ASN A 276 -1.90 2.44 -24.20
CA ASN A 276 -2.75 1.26 -24.06
C ASN A 276 -3.61 1.02 -25.32
N ALA A 277 -4.41 -0.04 -25.32
CA ALA A 277 -5.31 -0.39 -26.44
C ALA A 277 -6.34 0.71 -26.78
N LEU A 278 -6.64 1.61 -25.86
CA LEU A 278 -7.56 2.75 -26.06
C LEU A 278 -6.81 4.03 -26.51
N GLY A 279 -5.51 3.94 -26.78
CA GLY A 279 -4.68 5.08 -27.18
C GLY A 279 -4.30 6.03 -26.04
N ILE A 280 -4.55 5.67 -24.78
CA ILE A 280 -4.24 6.48 -23.61
C ILE A 280 -2.74 6.31 -23.27
N PRO A 281 -1.99 7.43 -23.09
CA PRO A 281 -0.60 7.37 -22.67
C PRO A 281 -0.43 6.74 -21.27
N LEU A 282 0.53 5.86 -21.13
CA LEU A 282 0.88 5.18 -19.88
C LEU A 282 2.03 5.92 -19.18
N ALA A 283 1.78 7.18 -18.82
CA ALA A 283 2.82 8.11 -18.37
C ALA A 283 3.27 7.90 -16.91
N GLY A 284 2.53 7.11 -16.12
CA GLY A 284 2.83 6.93 -14.70
C GLY A 284 2.28 8.06 -13.81
N CYS A 285 2.77 8.10 -12.58
CA CYS A 285 2.34 9.08 -11.59
C CYS A 285 2.82 10.49 -11.96
N PRO A 286 1.92 11.48 -12.08
CA PRO A 286 2.31 12.85 -12.41
C PRO A 286 3.09 13.56 -11.28
N LEU A 287 3.08 13.00 -10.07
CA LEU A 287 3.81 13.51 -8.90
C LEU A 287 5.17 12.81 -8.69
N ASP A 288 5.51 11.81 -9.49
CA ASP A 288 6.71 10.99 -9.29
C ASP A 288 6.77 10.31 -7.90
N GLU A 289 5.60 9.89 -7.38
CA GLU A 289 5.52 9.23 -6.07
C GLU A 289 6.41 7.99 -5.98
N LYS A 290 7.01 7.78 -4.81
CA LYS A 290 7.86 6.62 -4.48
C LYS A 290 6.97 5.44 -4.07
N ILE A 291 6.26 4.88 -5.06
CA ILE A 291 5.21 3.88 -4.86
C ILE A 291 5.77 2.57 -4.33
N SER A 292 6.85 2.07 -4.93
CA SER A 292 7.47 0.81 -4.50
C SER A 292 8.05 0.91 -3.10
N GLU A 293 8.64 2.05 -2.76
CA GLU A 293 9.20 2.36 -1.45
C GLU A 293 8.10 2.41 -0.38
N MET A 294 6.99 3.07 -0.66
CA MET A 294 5.80 3.07 0.19
C MET A 294 5.30 1.63 0.44
N HIS A 295 5.22 0.80 -0.62
CA HIS A 295 4.79 -0.59 -0.50
C HIS A 295 5.74 -1.43 0.37
N LEU A 296 7.05 -1.21 0.27
CA LEU A 296 8.05 -1.89 1.10
C LEU A 296 7.85 -1.58 2.57
N LEU A 297 7.71 -0.30 2.94
CA LEU A 297 7.49 0.11 4.32
C LEU A 297 6.14 -0.41 4.83
N ARG A 298 5.10 -0.34 3.99
CA ARG A 298 3.78 -0.87 4.35
C ARG A 298 3.83 -2.37 4.61
N LYS A 299 4.54 -3.11 3.77
CA LYS A 299 4.76 -4.56 3.92
C LYS A 299 5.55 -4.89 5.18
N ALA A 300 6.52 -4.06 5.54
CA ALA A 300 7.29 -4.21 6.77
C ALA A 300 6.50 -3.86 8.05
N GLY A 301 5.27 -3.35 7.93
CA GLY A 301 4.45 -2.93 9.06
C GLY A 301 4.86 -1.58 9.64
N ASP A 302 5.47 -0.71 8.83
CA ASP A 302 5.86 0.64 9.22
C ASP A 302 4.95 1.70 8.57
N PRO A 303 3.77 1.98 9.15
CA PRO A 303 2.83 2.95 8.60
C PRO A 303 3.34 4.39 8.64
N LEU A 304 4.13 4.76 9.66
CA LEU A 304 4.69 6.10 9.78
C LEU A 304 5.75 6.36 8.71
N GLY A 305 6.66 5.40 8.49
CA GLY A 305 7.65 5.48 7.43
C GLY A 305 7.01 5.51 6.05
N ALA A 306 5.98 4.68 5.82
CA ALA A 306 5.22 4.68 4.58
C ALA A 306 4.52 6.03 4.33
N LEU A 307 3.86 6.62 5.34
CA LEU A 307 3.23 7.93 5.20
C LEU A 307 4.26 9.06 5.01
N ALA A 308 5.42 8.97 5.66
CA ALA A 308 6.50 9.91 5.44
C ALA A 308 6.97 9.90 3.97
N ILE A 309 7.00 8.72 3.32
CA ILE A 309 7.29 8.61 1.88
C ILE A 309 6.19 9.26 1.05
N VAL A 310 4.91 8.93 1.30
CA VAL A 310 3.77 9.49 0.55
C VAL A 310 3.76 11.01 0.61
N THR A 311 3.92 11.59 1.80
CA THR A 311 3.81 13.05 2.01
C THR A 311 4.97 13.87 1.41
N VAL A 312 6.03 13.23 0.91
CA VAL A 312 7.08 13.93 0.12
C VAL A 312 6.50 14.46 -1.18
N ASP A 313 5.76 13.63 -1.90
CA ASP A 313 5.28 13.92 -3.25
C ASP A 313 3.77 14.26 -3.26
N ASN A 314 2.97 13.64 -2.39
CA ASN A 314 1.53 13.87 -2.24
C ASN A 314 1.15 14.25 -0.79
N PRO A 315 1.55 15.44 -0.32
CA PRO A 315 1.19 15.89 1.03
C PRO A 315 -0.31 16.04 1.24
N MET A 316 -1.10 16.18 0.17
CA MET A 316 -2.55 16.36 0.22
C MET A 316 -3.33 15.06 -0.04
N CYS A 317 -2.72 13.90 0.20
CA CYS A 317 -3.34 12.58 0.02
C CYS A 317 -4.71 12.40 0.71
N PRO A 318 -5.05 13.04 1.86
CA PRO A 318 -6.41 12.99 2.41
C PRO A 318 -7.48 13.60 1.51
N GLY A 319 -7.12 14.61 0.73
CA GLY A 319 -8.01 15.31 -0.19
C GLY A 319 -8.03 14.71 -1.60
N THR A 320 -6.93 14.12 -2.04
CA THR A 320 -6.82 13.44 -3.34
C THR A 320 -7.29 11.99 -3.26
N GLY A 321 -6.67 11.18 -2.41
CA GLY A 321 -7.07 9.80 -2.14
C GLY A 321 -7.25 8.94 -3.38
N HIS A 322 -7.94 7.81 -3.22
CA HIS A 322 -8.18 6.84 -4.29
C HIS A 322 -9.28 7.20 -5.30
N ARG A 323 -9.83 8.43 -5.23
CA ARG A 323 -10.96 8.86 -6.06
C ARG A 323 -10.60 9.88 -7.13
N ILE A 324 -9.43 10.50 -7.06
CA ILE A 324 -9.06 11.62 -7.95
C ILE A 324 -8.24 11.15 -9.13
N CYS A 325 -7.22 10.33 -8.92
CA CYS A 325 -6.28 9.91 -9.94
C CYS A 325 -6.01 8.41 -9.87
N ASN A 326 -5.75 7.79 -11.03
CA ASN A 326 -5.35 6.39 -11.15
C ASN A 326 -4.28 6.17 -12.24
N ASP A 327 -3.50 7.20 -12.56
CA ASP A 327 -2.50 7.12 -13.64
C ASP A 327 -1.39 6.10 -13.33
N CYS A 328 -1.02 5.95 -12.06
CA CYS A 328 -0.12 4.89 -11.60
C CYS A 328 -0.68 3.49 -11.88
N MET A 329 -1.99 3.27 -11.70
CA MET A 329 -2.63 1.99 -12.03
C MET A 329 -2.61 1.73 -13.54
N LYS A 330 -2.89 2.75 -14.36
CA LYS A 330 -2.84 2.64 -15.82
C LYS A 330 -1.45 2.24 -16.31
N ALA A 331 -0.40 2.75 -15.68
CA ALA A 331 0.99 2.44 -16.01
C ALA A 331 1.56 1.23 -15.25
N CYS A 332 0.77 0.53 -14.45
CA CYS A 332 1.20 -0.73 -13.84
C CYS A 332 1.62 -1.73 -14.93
N ILE A 333 2.64 -2.55 -14.68
CA ILE A 333 3.08 -3.59 -15.62
C ILE A 333 1.99 -4.62 -15.96
N TYR A 334 1.00 -4.76 -15.10
CA TYR A 334 -0.15 -5.63 -15.30
C TYR A 334 -1.17 -4.95 -16.22
N GLN A 335 -0.93 -5.10 -17.56
CA GLN A 335 -1.78 -4.49 -18.59
C GLN A 335 -2.92 -5.40 -19.10
N LYS A 336 -2.81 -6.73 -18.86
CA LYS A 336 -3.78 -7.73 -19.32
C LYS A 336 -4.64 -8.30 -18.20
N GLN A 337 -4.43 -7.84 -16.99
CA GLN A 337 -5.16 -8.22 -15.80
C GLN A 337 -5.28 -7.04 -14.87
N GLU A 338 -6.10 -7.12 -13.84
CA GLU A 338 -6.26 -6.05 -12.87
C GLU A 338 -4.89 -5.55 -12.39
N PRO A 339 -4.63 -4.24 -12.47
CA PRO A 339 -3.42 -3.64 -11.95
C PRO A 339 -3.44 -3.63 -10.42
N VAL A 340 -2.28 -3.42 -9.81
CA VAL A 340 -2.20 -3.11 -8.38
C VAL A 340 -2.99 -1.84 -8.09
N ASN A 341 -3.89 -1.87 -7.12
CA ASN A 341 -4.70 -0.71 -6.75
C ASN A 341 -3.92 0.21 -5.81
N ILE A 342 -2.94 0.90 -6.38
CA ILE A 342 -2.02 1.80 -5.68
C ILE A 342 -2.77 2.91 -4.90
N PRO A 343 -3.79 3.57 -5.46
CA PRO A 343 -4.54 4.60 -4.72
C PRO A 343 -5.23 4.08 -3.46
N GLN A 344 -5.75 2.84 -3.47
CA GLN A 344 -6.32 2.24 -2.26
C GLN A 344 -5.24 1.87 -1.23
N ILE A 345 -4.04 1.51 -1.68
CA ILE A 345 -2.91 1.26 -0.77
C ILE A 345 -2.47 2.57 -0.11
N GLU A 346 -2.32 3.66 -0.88
CA GLU A 346 -1.99 4.99 -0.36
C GLU A 346 -3.01 5.46 0.69
N THR A 347 -4.30 5.35 0.36
CA THR A 347 -5.39 5.65 1.32
C THR A 347 -5.33 4.73 2.54
N GLY A 348 -4.92 3.47 2.36
CA GLY A 348 -4.68 2.52 3.46
C GLY A 348 -3.57 2.99 4.39
N VAL A 349 -2.43 3.41 3.85
CA VAL A 349 -1.29 3.96 4.62
C VAL A 349 -1.72 5.17 5.45
N LEU A 350 -2.43 6.13 4.84
CA LEU A 350 -2.99 7.26 5.57
C LEU A 350 -3.93 6.81 6.69
N THR A 351 -4.84 5.87 6.40
CA THR A 351 -5.83 5.37 7.36
C THR A 351 -5.16 4.69 8.56
N ASP A 352 -4.09 3.94 8.33
CA ASP A 352 -3.34 3.28 9.40
C ASP A 352 -2.73 4.29 10.37
N VAL A 353 -2.15 5.38 9.84
CA VAL A 353 -1.60 6.46 10.68
C VAL A 353 -2.72 7.22 11.40
N LEU A 354 -3.84 7.53 10.72
CA LEU A 354 -4.97 8.22 11.35
C LEU A 354 -5.62 7.41 12.49
N ARG A 355 -5.42 6.10 12.55
CA ARG A 355 -5.86 5.23 13.64
C ARG A 355 -4.92 5.22 14.84
N LEU A 356 -3.68 5.67 14.67
CA LEU A 356 -2.74 5.81 15.78
C LEU A 356 -3.15 6.99 16.67
N PRO A 357 -2.78 6.98 17.96
CA PRO A 357 -2.84 8.18 18.78
C PRO A 357 -2.11 9.33 18.09
N TRP A 358 -2.69 10.53 18.11
CA TRP A 358 -2.16 11.72 17.42
C TRP A 358 -2.06 11.58 15.88
N GLY A 359 -2.82 10.69 15.27
CA GLY A 359 -2.70 10.40 13.85
C GLY A 359 -2.87 11.63 12.94
N VAL A 360 -3.83 12.52 13.25
CA VAL A 360 -4.05 13.76 12.49
C VAL A 360 -2.88 14.73 12.67
N GLU A 361 -2.39 14.87 13.89
CA GLU A 361 -1.26 15.74 14.22
C GLU A 361 0.05 15.23 13.58
N ILE A 362 0.24 13.91 13.55
CA ILE A 362 1.38 13.27 12.89
C ILE A 362 1.33 13.52 11.38
N TYR A 363 0.18 13.29 10.74
CA TYR A 363 0.00 13.62 9.34
C TYR A 363 0.29 15.11 9.10
N GLY A 364 -0.31 16.01 9.89
CA GLY A 364 -0.08 17.44 9.80
C GLY A 364 1.37 17.83 10.04
N LEU A 365 2.12 17.14 10.89
CA LEU A 365 3.56 17.35 11.05
C LEU A 365 4.31 16.92 9.78
N LEU A 366 4.07 15.71 9.28
CA LEU A 366 4.78 15.16 8.12
C LEU A 366 4.56 15.97 6.83
N THR A 367 3.50 16.76 6.73
CA THR A 367 3.27 17.66 5.58
C THR A 367 4.05 18.97 5.66
N ARG A 368 4.62 19.35 6.81
CA ARG A 368 5.39 20.59 7.00
C ARG A 368 6.77 20.38 7.60
N TRP A 369 7.03 19.19 8.13
CA TRP A 369 8.34 18.71 8.54
C TRP A 369 8.48 17.24 8.14
N ASN A 370 9.30 16.97 7.17
CA ASN A 370 9.54 15.63 6.69
C ASN A 370 10.99 15.47 6.27
N PRO A 371 11.83 14.79 7.05
CA PRO A 371 13.25 14.61 6.73
C PRO A 371 13.51 13.91 5.39
N LEU A 372 12.53 13.14 4.85
CA LEU A 372 12.68 12.51 3.54
C LEU A 372 12.54 13.49 2.38
N ASN A 373 11.93 14.65 2.61
CA ASN A 373 11.86 15.70 1.62
C ASN A 373 13.15 16.54 1.60
N VAL A 374 14.17 16.05 0.91
CA VAL A 374 15.49 16.71 0.87
C VAL A 374 15.46 18.12 0.27
N LYS A 375 14.46 18.46 -0.54
CA LYS A 375 14.29 19.80 -1.12
C LYS A 375 13.68 20.78 -0.13
N ARG A 376 12.78 20.31 0.72
CA ARG A 376 12.06 21.12 1.70
C ARG A 376 11.75 20.30 2.96
N PRO A 377 12.76 20.01 3.80
CA PRO A 377 12.58 19.14 4.97
C PRO A 377 11.72 19.77 6.09
N TYR A 378 11.51 21.09 6.06
CA TYR A 378 10.64 21.82 6.98
C TYR A 378 10.12 23.10 6.33
N ALA A 379 8.95 23.57 6.81
CA ALA A 379 8.33 24.81 6.36
C ALA A 379 9.21 26.03 6.69
N LEU A 380 9.25 27.01 5.78
CA LEU A 380 9.99 28.25 5.96
C LEU A 380 9.18 29.28 6.76
N PRO A 381 9.86 30.19 7.47
CA PRO A 381 9.23 31.36 8.08
C PRO A 381 8.54 32.25 7.06
N TYR A 382 7.53 32.98 7.50
CA TYR A 382 6.83 33.95 6.65
C TYR A 382 7.80 34.97 6.03
N ASN A 383 7.72 35.10 4.71
CA ASN A 383 8.63 35.92 3.90
C ASN A 383 8.10 37.34 3.62
N GLY A 384 6.98 37.76 4.23
CA GLY A 384 6.36 39.07 4.03
C GLY A 384 5.47 39.17 2.77
N LYS A 385 5.33 38.12 1.97
CA LYS A 385 4.55 38.14 0.73
C LYS A 385 3.27 37.30 0.88
N ASN A 386 2.18 37.81 0.31
CA ASN A 386 0.88 37.13 0.31
C ASN A 386 0.45 36.77 -1.11
N VAL A 387 -0.22 35.66 -1.23
CA VAL A 387 -0.80 35.14 -2.49
C VAL A 387 -2.30 34.91 -2.30
N LEU A 388 -3.10 35.41 -3.24
CA LEU A 388 -4.51 35.10 -3.34
C LEU A 388 -4.68 33.86 -4.22
N VAL A 389 -5.31 32.83 -3.68
CA VAL A 389 -5.71 31.61 -4.41
C VAL A 389 -7.22 31.65 -4.61
N VAL A 390 -7.66 31.66 -5.87
CA VAL A 390 -9.08 31.61 -6.23
C VAL A 390 -9.43 30.20 -6.68
N GLY A 391 -10.38 29.58 -5.97
CA GLY A 391 -10.76 28.17 -6.15
C GLY A 391 -10.00 27.24 -5.18
N ILE A 392 -10.72 26.55 -4.30
CA ILE A 392 -10.16 25.62 -3.29
C ILE A 392 -10.41 24.15 -3.66
N GLY A 393 -10.53 23.86 -4.94
CA GLY A 393 -10.49 22.49 -5.45
C GLY A 393 -9.08 21.84 -5.26
N PRO A 394 -8.86 20.60 -5.71
CA PRO A 394 -7.61 19.87 -5.52
C PRO A 394 -6.34 20.65 -5.92
N ALA A 395 -6.38 21.37 -7.02
CA ALA A 395 -5.27 22.22 -7.45
C ALA A 395 -5.04 23.39 -6.48
N GLY A 396 -6.13 24.08 -6.07
CA GLY A 396 -6.04 25.26 -5.21
C GLY A 396 -5.52 24.96 -3.82
N TYR A 397 -6.06 23.95 -3.11
CA TYR A 397 -5.57 23.62 -1.78
C TYR A 397 -4.15 23.02 -1.81
N THR A 398 -3.78 22.28 -2.86
CA THR A 398 -2.41 21.78 -3.02
C THR A 398 -1.44 22.93 -3.26
N LEU A 399 -1.77 23.87 -4.15
CA LEU A 399 -0.96 25.08 -4.35
C LEU A 399 -0.81 25.89 -3.07
N ALA A 400 -1.92 26.12 -2.36
CA ALA A 400 -1.91 26.85 -1.08
C ALA A 400 -0.98 26.19 -0.05
N HIS A 401 -1.03 24.85 0.06
CA HIS A 401 -0.14 24.10 0.94
C HIS A 401 1.35 24.31 0.60
N HIS A 402 1.72 24.17 -0.66
CA HIS A 402 3.11 24.38 -1.08
C HIS A 402 3.58 25.84 -0.86
N LEU A 403 2.74 26.82 -1.16
CA LEU A 403 3.05 28.22 -0.92
C LEU A 403 3.29 28.52 0.58
N LEU A 404 2.44 27.96 1.47
CA LEU A 404 2.60 28.08 2.91
C LEU A 404 3.93 27.50 3.39
N ASN A 405 4.30 26.32 2.88
CA ASN A 405 5.59 25.70 3.22
C ASN A 405 6.80 26.47 2.68
N GLU A 406 6.63 27.24 1.59
CA GLU A 406 7.64 28.17 1.07
C GLU A 406 7.67 29.53 1.80
N GLY A 407 6.88 29.69 2.85
CA GLY A 407 6.84 30.89 3.69
C GLY A 407 5.96 32.02 3.16
N PHE A 408 5.13 31.79 2.15
CA PHE A 408 4.13 32.78 1.73
C PHE A 408 2.93 32.79 2.69
N GLY A 409 2.32 33.97 2.87
CA GLY A 409 0.95 34.05 3.38
C GLY A 409 -0.03 33.68 2.25
N VAL A 410 -1.09 32.98 2.58
CA VAL A 410 -2.11 32.58 1.59
C VAL A 410 -3.49 33.03 2.05
N VAL A 411 -4.19 33.73 1.19
CA VAL A 411 -5.64 33.98 1.30
C VAL A 411 -6.29 33.14 0.21
N ALA A 412 -7.20 32.27 0.60
CA ALA A 412 -7.88 31.38 -0.32
C ALA A 412 -9.38 31.64 -0.30
N VAL A 413 -9.99 31.72 -1.47
CA VAL A 413 -11.45 31.96 -1.66
C VAL A 413 -12.01 30.95 -2.66
N ASP A 414 -13.28 30.55 -2.44
CA ASP A 414 -14.01 29.63 -3.29
C ASP A 414 -15.40 30.15 -3.62
#